data_a11d3627cb491ff9b6b2fed48ca7beaa
#
_entry.id   a11d3627cb491ff9b6b2fed48ca7beaa
#
_cell.length_a   1.000
_cell.length_b   1.000
_cell.length_c   1.000
_cell.angle_alpha   90.00
_cell.angle_beta   90.00
_cell.angle_gamma   90.00
#
_symmetry.space_group_name_H-M   'P 1'
#
loop_
_entity.id
_entity.type
_entity.pdbx_description
1 polymer ?
#
loop_
_entity_poly.entity_id
_entity_poly.type
_entity_poly.pdbx_seq_one_letter_code
_entity_poly.pdbx_strand_id
1 'polypeptide(L)'
;MNIILGDELPEGIGEKYTVLPLDRLRIKGATVQSYCLVENLPIDEIFHVEHYVEMHKTLMENYERRNWLYCHQAIQNLKGKFNGELDSFYDHLQARINQLEQYDPVENWSPVIDV
;
A
#
# COMPACT_ATOMS: atom_id res chain seq x y z
N MET A 1 -2.28 -2.20 12.89
CA MET A 1 -1.82 -1.31 11.80
C MET A 1 -2.27 0.11 12.12
N ASN A 2 -1.35 1.04 12.16
CA ASN A 2 -1.66 2.45 12.44
C ASN A 2 -1.89 3.18 11.12
N ILE A 3 -3.07 3.73 10.92
CA ILE A 3 -3.48 4.34 9.66
C ILE A 3 -3.78 5.82 9.86
N ILE A 4 -3.28 6.65 8.94
CA ILE A 4 -3.68 8.06 8.87
C ILE A 4 -4.26 8.36 7.49
N LEU A 5 -5.12 9.37 7.45
CA LEU A 5 -5.78 9.81 6.22
C LEU A 5 -5.40 11.24 5.91
N GLY A 6 -5.24 11.55 4.63
CA GLY A 6 -5.01 12.91 4.16
C GLY A 6 -4.00 12.96 3.04
N ASP A 7 -4.08 14.01 2.22
CA ASP A 7 -3.16 14.21 1.11
C ASP A 7 -1.84 14.82 1.57
N GLU A 8 -1.83 15.47 2.73
CA GLU A 8 -0.63 16.05 3.31
C GLU A 8 -0.30 15.33 4.61
N LEU A 9 0.95 14.87 4.72
CA LEU A 9 1.43 14.21 5.93
C LEU A 9 1.87 15.26 6.96
N PRO A 10 1.68 14.97 8.27
CA PRO A 10 2.18 15.86 9.31
C PRO A 10 3.70 16.08 9.19
N GLU A 11 4.15 17.30 9.46
CA GLU A 11 5.56 17.64 9.42
C GLU A 11 6.34 16.78 10.43
N GLY A 12 7.49 16.25 9.98
CA GLY A 12 8.36 15.46 10.84
C GLY A 12 7.93 14.02 11.06
N ILE A 13 6.82 13.57 10.45
CA ILE A 13 6.33 12.22 10.69
C ILE A 13 7.32 11.16 10.20
N GLY A 14 8.06 11.45 9.12
CA GLY A 14 9.06 10.53 8.58
C GLY A 14 10.28 10.34 9.46
N GLU A 15 10.48 11.18 10.46
CA GLU A 15 11.58 11.02 11.40
C GLU A 15 11.37 9.86 12.38
N LYS A 16 10.11 9.55 12.70
CA LYS A 16 9.75 8.51 13.66
C LYS A 16 9.17 7.27 13.02
N TYR A 17 8.55 7.42 11.86
CA TYR A 17 7.80 6.35 11.22
C TYR A 17 8.20 6.19 9.77
N THR A 18 8.16 4.94 9.31
CA THR A 18 8.14 4.63 7.89
C THR A 18 6.70 4.79 7.43
N VAL A 19 6.48 5.58 6.39
CA VAL A 19 5.15 5.91 5.88
C VAL A 19 4.92 5.14 4.58
N LEU A 20 3.87 4.32 4.56
CA LEU A 20 3.57 3.45 3.42
C LEU A 20 2.20 3.80 2.85
N PRO A 21 2.09 4.16 1.56
CA PRO A 21 0.79 4.46 0.97
C PRO A 21 -0.07 3.19 0.87
N LEU A 22 -1.34 3.35 1.19
CA LEU A 22 -2.34 2.31 1.06
C LEU A 22 -3.35 2.72 -0.03
N ASP A 23 -4.60 2.31 0.10
CA ASP A 23 -5.65 2.65 -0.85
C ASP A 23 -6.00 4.14 -0.80
N ARG A 24 -6.47 4.67 -1.93
CA ARG A 24 -7.19 5.93 -1.95
C ARG A 24 -8.64 5.65 -1.62
N LEU A 25 -9.21 6.47 -0.74
CA LEU A 25 -10.57 6.29 -0.26
C LEU A 25 -11.44 7.47 -0.67
N ARG A 26 -12.68 7.19 -1.06
CA ARG A 26 -13.66 8.24 -1.27
C ARG A 26 -14.55 8.32 -0.04
N ILE A 27 -14.44 9.43 0.66
CA ILE A 27 -15.18 9.68 1.90
C ILE A 27 -15.99 10.96 1.72
N LYS A 28 -17.32 10.87 1.81
CA LYS A 28 -18.22 12.04 1.65
C LYS A 28 -17.93 12.84 0.39
N GLY A 29 -17.67 12.15 -0.72
CA GLY A 29 -17.39 12.77 -2.01
C GLY A 29 -15.98 13.27 -2.22
N ALA A 30 -15.11 13.22 -1.22
CA ALA A 30 -13.72 13.64 -1.35
C ALA A 30 -12.80 12.40 -1.39
N THR A 31 -11.84 12.42 -2.31
CA THR A 31 -10.84 11.35 -2.40
C THR A 31 -9.65 11.70 -1.52
N VAL A 32 -9.29 10.81 -0.61
CA VAL A 32 -8.15 10.98 0.28
C VAL A 32 -7.23 9.78 0.20
N GLN A 33 -5.94 10.04 0.37
CA GLN A 33 -4.93 8.97 0.44
C GLN A 33 -4.85 8.45 1.86
N SER A 34 -4.81 7.13 2.04
CA SER A 34 -4.52 6.52 3.33
C SER A 34 -3.07 6.05 3.38
N TYR A 35 -2.49 6.06 4.57
CA TYR A 35 -1.11 5.66 4.82
C TYR A 35 -1.04 4.78 6.05
N CYS A 36 -0.12 3.82 6.04
CA CYS A 36 0.24 3.04 7.22
C CYS A 36 1.51 3.60 7.81
N LEU A 37 1.53 3.77 9.12
CA LEU A 37 2.71 4.21 9.87
C LEU A 37 3.32 3.01 10.56
N VAL A 38 4.57 2.70 10.23
CA VAL A 38 5.33 1.63 10.85
C VAL A 38 6.49 2.26 11.60
N GLU A 39 6.70 1.88 12.87
CA GLU A 39 7.82 2.40 13.64
C GLU A 39 9.13 2.10 12.92
N ASN A 40 10.03 3.09 12.91
CA ASN A 40 11.32 2.91 12.28
C ASN A 40 12.09 1.79 12.96
N LEU A 41 12.70 0.93 12.14
CA LEU A 41 13.49 -0.20 12.61
C LEU A 41 14.88 0.25 13.04
N PRO A 42 15.60 -0.59 13.83
CA PRO A 42 16.99 -0.30 14.19
C PRO A 42 17.88 -0.04 12.97
N ILE A 43 18.94 0.74 13.16
CA ILE A 43 19.81 1.20 12.06
C ILE A 43 20.36 0.05 11.22
N ASP A 44 20.66 -1.08 11.81
CA ASP A 44 21.18 -2.26 11.13
C ASP A 44 20.17 -2.90 10.15
N GLU A 45 18.88 -2.59 10.28
CA GLU A 45 17.83 -3.10 9.39
C GLU A 45 17.35 -2.08 8.36
N ILE A 46 17.80 -0.83 8.45
CA ILE A 46 17.34 0.27 7.59
C ILE A 46 17.55 -0.01 6.10
N PHE A 47 18.67 -0.60 5.71
CA PHE A 47 18.95 -0.87 4.31
C PHE A 47 17.95 -1.84 3.69
N HIS A 48 17.53 -2.85 4.45
CA HIS A 48 16.51 -3.79 3.99
C HIS A 48 15.14 -3.15 3.92
N VAL A 49 14.83 -2.27 4.88
CA VAL A 49 13.55 -1.58 4.93
C VAL A 49 13.36 -0.66 3.73
N GLU A 50 14.39 0.10 3.35
CA GLU A 50 14.31 0.99 2.19
C GLU A 50 13.96 0.23 0.91
N HIS A 51 14.56 -0.93 0.72
CA HIS A 51 14.24 -1.77 -0.43
C HIS A 51 12.77 -2.20 -0.44
N TYR A 52 12.25 -2.61 0.70
CA TYR A 52 10.85 -3.03 0.80
C TYR A 52 9.87 -1.84 0.71
N VAL A 53 10.26 -0.67 1.22
CA VAL A 53 9.45 0.55 1.06
C VAL A 53 9.29 0.89 -0.41
N GLU A 54 10.39 0.87 -1.16
CA GLU A 54 10.34 1.14 -2.60
C GLU A 54 9.52 0.09 -3.34
N MET A 55 9.66 -1.19 -2.96
CA MET A 55 8.87 -2.26 -3.55
C MET A 55 7.37 -2.06 -3.28
N HIS A 56 7.01 -1.65 -2.06
CA HIS A 56 5.62 -1.37 -1.71
C HIS A 56 5.06 -0.21 -2.55
N LYS A 57 5.81 0.88 -2.68
CA LYS A 57 5.38 2.02 -3.50
C LYS A 57 5.18 1.62 -4.96
N THR A 58 6.11 0.83 -5.49
CA THR A 58 6.02 0.32 -6.85
C THR A 58 4.84 -0.63 -7.01
N LEU A 59 4.54 -1.44 -5.99
CA LEU A 59 3.35 -2.27 -5.97
C LEU A 59 2.08 -1.42 -6.14
N MET A 60 1.94 -0.35 -5.36
CA MET A 60 0.75 0.48 -5.42
C MET A 60 0.61 1.18 -6.77
N GLU A 61 1.73 1.64 -7.35
CA GLU A 61 1.73 2.21 -8.71
C GLU A 61 1.30 1.19 -9.76
N ASN A 62 1.80 -0.03 -9.67
CA ASN A 62 1.44 -1.10 -10.61
C ASN A 62 0.02 -1.59 -10.40
N TYR A 63 -0.49 -1.53 -9.17
CA TYR A 63 -1.89 -1.81 -8.90
C TYR A 63 -2.80 -0.80 -9.64
N GLU A 64 -2.48 0.47 -9.59
CA GLU A 64 -3.24 1.49 -10.31
C GLU A 64 -3.18 1.31 -11.83
N ARG A 65 -2.05 0.78 -12.35
CA ARG A 65 -1.86 0.49 -13.77
C ARG A 65 -2.40 -0.88 -14.20
N ARG A 66 -2.92 -1.65 -13.25
CA ARG A 66 -3.44 -2.99 -13.50
C ARG A 66 -2.37 -3.97 -14.01
N ASN A 67 -1.14 -3.79 -13.58
CA ASN A 67 -0.06 -4.74 -13.88
C ASN A 67 -0.07 -5.86 -12.83
N TRP A 68 -0.97 -6.80 -13.01
CA TRP A 68 -1.26 -7.83 -12.00
C TRP A 68 -0.09 -8.77 -11.76
N LEU A 69 0.67 -9.09 -12.80
CA LEU A 69 1.83 -9.98 -12.64
C LEU A 69 2.83 -9.42 -11.63
N TYR A 70 3.18 -8.14 -11.77
CA TYR A 70 4.06 -7.49 -10.80
C TYR A 70 3.45 -7.49 -9.41
N CYS A 71 2.15 -7.20 -9.31
CA CYS A 71 1.47 -7.14 -8.03
C CYS A 71 1.53 -8.47 -7.29
N HIS A 72 1.29 -9.59 -7.97
CA HIS A 72 1.39 -10.91 -7.35
C HIS A 72 2.77 -11.18 -6.79
N GLN A 73 3.80 -10.88 -7.57
CA GLN A 73 5.20 -11.10 -7.16
C GLN A 73 5.59 -10.21 -5.98
N ALA A 74 5.22 -8.94 -6.05
CA ALA A 74 5.54 -7.99 -4.99
C ALA A 74 4.84 -8.34 -3.67
N ILE A 75 3.58 -8.72 -3.71
CA ILE A 75 2.84 -9.12 -2.50
C ILE A 75 3.50 -10.31 -1.84
N GLN A 76 3.89 -11.33 -2.61
CA GLN A 76 4.58 -12.50 -2.05
C GLN A 76 5.89 -12.13 -1.34
N ASN A 77 6.63 -11.20 -1.91
CA ASN A 77 7.89 -10.75 -1.33
C ASN A 77 7.70 -9.82 -0.14
N LEU A 78 6.59 -9.10 -0.07
CA LEU A 78 6.34 -8.13 0.99
C LEU A 78 5.65 -8.71 2.22
N LYS A 79 4.95 -9.84 2.09
CA LYS A 79 4.33 -10.48 3.25
C LYS A 79 5.37 -10.89 4.27
N GLY A 80 5.09 -10.61 5.53
CA GLY A 80 6.00 -10.85 6.64
C GLY A 80 7.01 -9.73 6.87
N LYS A 81 7.17 -8.82 5.93
CA LYS A 81 8.02 -7.66 6.11
C LYS A 81 7.29 -6.63 6.98
N PHE A 82 7.98 -5.58 7.41
CA PHE A 82 7.40 -4.56 8.29
C PHE A 82 6.79 -5.19 9.55
N ASN A 83 7.44 -6.23 10.11
CA ASN A 83 6.98 -6.97 11.29
C ASN A 83 5.57 -7.58 11.12
N GLY A 84 5.16 -7.84 9.89
CA GLY A 84 3.84 -8.40 9.61
C GLY A 84 2.69 -7.40 9.74
N GLU A 85 2.97 -6.14 10.00
CA GLU A 85 1.92 -5.14 10.23
C GLU A 85 1.03 -4.88 9.02
N LEU A 86 1.55 -5.11 7.80
CA LEU A 86 0.79 -4.92 6.59
C LEU A 86 0.25 -6.23 5.99
N ASP A 87 0.42 -7.36 6.66
CA ASP A 87 0.03 -8.64 6.09
C ASP A 87 -1.46 -8.72 5.79
N SER A 88 -2.31 -8.20 6.66
CA SER A 88 -3.75 -8.19 6.40
C SER A 88 -4.13 -7.31 5.21
N PHE A 89 -3.44 -6.19 5.04
CA PHE A 89 -3.63 -5.34 3.85
C PHE A 89 -3.23 -6.08 2.58
N TYR A 90 -2.09 -6.76 2.60
CA TYR A 90 -1.63 -7.52 1.44
C TYR A 90 -2.57 -8.67 1.10
N ASP A 91 -3.13 -9.34 2.11
CA ASP A 91 -4.11 -10.40 1.88
C ASP A 91 -5.39 -9.85 1.22
N HIS A 92 -5.90 -8.72 1.70
CA HIS A 92 -7.06 -8.07 1.11
C HIS A 92 -6.78 -7.58 -0.32
N LEU A 93 -5.61 -7.02 -0.54
CA LEU A 93 -5.20 -6.54 -1.86
C LEU A 93 -5.07 -7.71 -2.84
N GLN A 94 -4.49 -8.83 -2.40
CA GLN A 94 -4.35 -10.03 -3.22
C GLN A 94 -5.72 -10.58 -3.61
N ALA A 95 -6.65 -10.65 -2.67
CA ALA A 95 -8.01 -11.12 -2.96
C ALA A 95 -8.72 -10.21 -3.96
N ARG A 96 -8.55 -8.91 -3.80
CA ARG A 96 -9.11 -7.92 -4.73
C ARG A 96 -8.54 -8.06 -6.12
N ILE A 97 -7.22 -8.21 -6.24
CA ILE A 97 -6.53 -8.39 -7.52
C ILE A 97 -7.01 -9.67 -8.20
N ASN A 98 -7.18 -10.76 -7.46
CA ASN A 98 -7.68 -12.01 -8.02
C ASN A 98 -9.07 -11.83 -8.65
N GLN A 99 -9.94 -11.06 -8.02
CA GLN A 99 -11.25 -10.73 -8.57
C GLN A 99 -11.14 -9.86 -9.82
N LEU A 100 -10.28 -8.84 -9.78
CA LEU A 100 -10.10 -7.94 -10.91
C LEU A 100 -9.55 -8.64 -12.14
N GLU A 101 -8.65 -9.60 -11.96
CA GLU A 101 -8.15 -10.41 -13.08
C GLU A 101 -9.25 -11.24 -13.73
N GLN A 102 -10.18 -11.79 -12.93
CA GLN A 102 -11.25 -12.62 -13.46
C GLN A 102 -12.30 -11.83 -14.24
N TYR A 103 -12.58 -10.63 -13.82
CA TYR A 103 -13.65 -9.82 -14.38
C TYR A 103 -13.18 -8.71 -15.31
N ASP A 104 -11.87 -8.50 -15.41
CA ASP A 104 -11.20 -7.50 -16.25
C ASP A 104 -12.03 -6.22 -16.41
N PRO A 105 -12.02 -5.32 -15.43
CA PRO A 105 -12.80 -4.09 -15.50
C PRO A 105 -12.31 -3.24 -16.65
N VAL A 106 -13.11 -3.09 -17.67
CA VAL A 106 -12.67 -2.51 -18.91
C VAL A 106 -12.65 -1.00 -18.80
N GLU A 107 -13.41 -0.17 -18.97
CA GLU A 107 -13.17 1.25 -19.22
C GLU A 107 -13.23 2.20 -18.03
N ASN A 108 -13.91 1.94 -16.96
CA ASN A 108 -14.13 2.89 -15.88
C ASN A 108 -13.55 2.44 -14.54
N TRP A 109 -12.54 1.59 -14.58
CA TRP A 109 -11.94 1.14 -13.34
C TRP A 109 -11.16 2.25 -12.65
N SER A 110 -11.34 2.36 -11.34
CA SER A 110 -10.60 3.27 -10.49
C SER A 110 -10.07 2.50 -9.26
N PRO A 111 -8.83 2.78 -8.82
CA PRO A 111 -8.31 2.17 -7.59
C PRO A 111 -8.93 2.76 -6.32
N VAL A 112 -9.76 3.79 -6.45
CA VAL A 112 -10.38 4.45 -5.31
C VAL A 112 -11.46 3.54 -4.69
N ILE A 113 -11.40 3.39 -3.38
CA ILE A 113 -12.36 2.59 -2.61
C ILE A 113 -13.42 3.53 -2.03
N ASP A 114 -14.67 3.26 -2.31
CA ASP A 114 -15.78 4.02 -1.72
C ASP A 114 -16.04 3.54 -0.28
N VAL A 115 -16.11 4.49 0.61
CA VAL A 115 -16.33 4.22 2.03
C VAL A 115 -17.70 4.75 2.45
#